data_6bf31a0dc617a8708310a7f7fa15a79f
#
_entry.id   6bf31a0dc617a8708310a7f7fa15a79f
#
_cell.length_a   1.000
_cell.length_b   1.000
_cell.length_c   1.000
_cell.angle_alpha   90.00
_cell.angle_beta   90.00
_cell.angle_gamma   90.00
#
_symmetry.space_group_name_H-M   'P 1'
#
loop_
_entity.id
_entity.type
_entity.pdbx_description
1 polymer ?
#
loop_
_entity_poly.entity_id
_entity_poly.type
_entity_poly.pdbx_seq_one_letter_code
_entity_poly.pdbx_strand_id
1 'polypeptide(L)'
;MDKEPITIQGLEKLKEELILRKEKKRPEIVSAISEARSHGDLKENAEYHAAKEEQSHNEGRITEINDIVARANVIDVTKINNEGKVIFGSTVYLEDLDTGENIHYKIVGKDEADLKQKLIFFQSPIGKGLIGKNKSDLVEINTPSGVKNFEIKEVKYI
;
A
#
# COMPACT_ATOMS: atom_id res chain seq x y z
N MET A 1 18.01 11.40 -4.36
CA MET A 1 17.00 10.65 -3.62
C MET A 1 16.20 9.78 -4.58
N ASP A 2 16.15 8.48 -4.31
CA ASP A 2 15.46 7.55 -5.20
C ASP A 2 13.95 7.78 -5.11
N LYS A 3 13.30 7.87 -6.27
CA LYS A 3 11.85 7.99 -6.34
C LYS A 3 11.21 6.62 -6.31
N GLU A 4 10.14 6.48 -5.56
CA GLU A 4 9.40 5.25 -5.46
C GLU A 4 8.05 5.35 -6.17
N PRO A 5 7.69 4.34 -6.98
CA PRO A 5 6.42 4.39 -7.69
C PRO A 5 5.25 4.21 -6.72
N ILE A 6 4.21 5.00 -6.94
CA ILE A 6 2.96 4.92 -6.18
C ILE A 6 1.80 5.21 -7.14
N THR A 7 0.68 4.54 -6.95
CA THR A 7 -0.51 4.84 -7.74
C THR A 7 -1.12 6.15 -7.27
N ILE A 8 -1.90 6.80 -8.16
CA ILE A 8 -2.61 8.03 -7.79
C ILE A 8 -3.58 7.78 -6.61
N GLN A 9 -4.22 6.62 -6.58
CA GLN A 9 -5.12 6.26 -5.50
C GLN A 9 -4.38 6.08 -4.16
N GLY A 10 -3.20 5.47 -4.20
CA GLY A 10 -2.36 5.29 -3.02
C GLY A 10 -1.88 6.62 -2.45
N LEU A 11 -1.50 7.53 -3.33
CA LEU A 11 -1.08 8.87 -2.91
C LEU A 11 -2.23 9.63 -2.25
N GLU A 12 -3.43 9.57 -2.83
CA GLU A 12 -4.61 10.21 -2.26
C GLU A 12 -4.94 9.67 -0.87
N LYS A 13 -4.87 8.34 -0.68
CA LYS A 13 -5.09 7.72 0.62
C LYS A 13 -4.08 8.16 1.67
N LEU A 14 -2.81 8.27 1.29
CA LEU A 14 -1.76 8.75 2.20
C LEU A 14 -2.00 10.20 2.59
N LYS A 15 -2.41 11.04 1.65
CA LYS A 15 -2.72 12.44 1.95
C LYS A 15 -3.91 12.58 2.89
N GLU A 16 -4.95 11.75 2.71
CA GLU A 16 -6.10 11.70 3.61
C GLU A 16 -5.70 11.24 5.01
N GLU A 17 -4.88 10.22 5.11
CA GLU A 17 -4.35 9.73 6.38
C GLU A 17 -3.55 10.82 7.08
N LEU A 18 -2.73 11.55 6.35
CA LEU A 18 -1.91 12.62 6.90
C LEU A 18 -2.77 13.72 7.52
N ILE A 19 -3.82 14.14 6.81
CA ILE A 19 -4.77 15.14 7.31
C ILE A 19 -5.44 14.66 8.60
N LEU A 20 -5.93 13.43 8.60
CA LEU A 20 -6.58 12.83 9.77
C LEU A 20 -5.66 12.80 10.99
N ARG A 21 -4.40 12.43 10.78
CA ARG A 21 -3.42 12.33 11.88
C ARG A 21 -3.02 13.69 12.43
N LYS A 22 -2.92 14.71 11.57
CA LYS A 22 -2.55 16.07 11.98
C LYS A 22 -3.71 16.84 12.60
N GLU A 23 -4.90 16.75 12.02
CA GLU A 23 -6.02 17.60 12.39
C GLU A 23 -6.96 16.98 13.40
N LYS A 24 -7.02 15.65 13.47
CA LYS A 24 -7.91 14.95 14.40
C LYS A 24 -7.15 14.19 15.49
N LYS A 25 -6.29 13.25 15.08
CA LYS A 25 -5.60 12.40 16.06
C LYS A 25 -4.63 13.16 16.95
N ARG A 26 -3.85 14.04 16.38
CA ARG A 26 -2.88 14.82 17.15
C ARG A 26 -3.55 15.64 18.27
N PRO A 27 -4.60 16.43 18.00
CA PRO A 27 -5.31 17.15 19.07
C PRO A 27 -5.94 16.24 20.11
N GLU A 28 -6.51 15.10 19.70
CA GLU A 28 -7.09 14.12 20.61
C GLU A 28 -6.04 13.56 21.58
N ILE A 29 -4.86 13.24 21.05
CA ILE A 29 -3.75 12.71 21.85
C ILE A 29 -3.22 13.76 22.81
N VAL A 30 -3.07 15.00 22.36
CA VAL A 30 -2.64 16.12 23.22
C VAL A 30 -3.62 16.29 24.37
N SER A 31 -4.92 16.23 24.08
CA SER A 31 -5.96 16.30 25.10
C SER A 31 -5.90 15.14 26.08
N ALA A 32 -5.67 13.92 25.58
CA ALA A 32 -5.54 12.72 26.42
C ALA A 32 -4.32 12.81 27.35
N ILE A 33 -3.20 13.34 26.86
CA ILE A 33 -2.00 13.55 27.68
C ILE A 33 -2.28 14.56 28.79
N SER A 34 -2.92 15.67 28.46
CA SER A 34 -3.27 16.72 29.43
C SER A 34 -4.20 16.17 30.53
N GLU A 35 -5.21 15.41 30.13
CA GLU A 35 -6.13 14.77 31.05
C GLU A 35 -5.42 13.77 31.98
N ALA A 36 -4.58 12.90 31.41
CA ALA A 36 -3.83 11.90 32.17
C ALA A 36 -2.88 12.56 33.19
N ARG A 37 -2.25 13.68 32.84
CA ARG A 37 -1.37 14.42 33.77
C ARG A 37 -2.12 14.96 34.94
N SER A 38 -3.38 15.27 34.79
CA SER A 38 -4.20 15.78 35.88
C SER A 38 -4.50 14.72 36.95
N HIS A 39 -4.28 13.44 36.66
CA HIS A 39 -4.55 12.33 37.59
C HIS A 39 -3.40 12.02 38.57
N GLY A 40 -2.29 12.75 38.50
CA GLY A 40 -1.22 12.66 39.49
C GLY A 40 0.13 12.19 39.01
N ASP A 41 0.75 11.20 39.65
CA ASP A 41 2.11 10.75 39.41
C ASP A 41 2.32 10.23 38.00
N LEU A 42 3.27 10.83 37.27
CA LEU A 42 3.56 10.48 35.92
C LEU A 42 4.30 9.14 35.75
N LYS A 43 5.09 8.74 36.77
CA LYS A 43 5.85 7.49 36.68
C LYS A 43 4.99 6.24 36.69
N GLU A 44 3.91 6.27 37.45
CA GLU A 44 3.01 5.13 37.63
C GLU A 44 1.67 5.30 36.89
N ASN A 45 1.55 6.38 36.13
CA ASN A 45 0.32 6.69 35.40
C ASN A 45 0.27 5.96 34.08
N ALA A 46 -0.43 4.84 34.05
CA ALA A 46 -0.56 4.01 32.86
C ALA A 46 -1.25 4.76 31.69
N GLU A 47 -2.22 5.61 31.99
CA GLU A 47 -2.92 6.40 30.97
C GLU A 47 -1.98 7.41 30.32
N TYR A 48 -1.13 8.07 31.13
CA TYR A 48 -0.12 8.99 30.60
C TYR A 48 0.88 8.29 29.70
N HIS A 49 1.40 7.14 30.12
CA HIS A 49 2.36 6.38 29.31
C HIS A 49 1.75 5.87 28.02
N ALA A 50 0.51 5.38 28.05
CA ALA A 50 -0.20 4.93 26.87
C ALA A 50 -0.41 6.09 25.87
N ALA A 51 -0.81 7.27 26.37
CA ALA A 51 -1.03 8.45 25.53
C ALA A 51 0.29 8.93 24.90
N LYS A 52 1.39 8.90 25.65
CA LYS A 52 2.71 9.28 25.13
C LYS A 52 3.20 8.30 24.07
N GLU A 53 2.94 7.02 24.24
CA GLU A 53 3.29 6.00 23.25
C GLU A 53 2.47 6.21 21.97
N GLU A 54 1.17 6.48 22.12
CA GLU A 54 0.31 6.78 20.98
C GLU A 54 0.77 8.04 20.25
N GLN A 55 1.21 9.07 20.98
CA GLN A 55 1.78 10.28 20.40
C GLN A 55 3.02 9.96 19.54
N SER A 56 3.93 9.18 20.09
CA SER A 56 5.14 8.79 19.40
C SER A 56 4.82 8.03 18.10
N HIS A 57 3.89 7.09 18.18
CA HIS A 57 3.44 6.31 17.03
C HIS A 57 2.80 7.21 15.96
N ASN A 58 1.91 8.11 16.36
CA ASN A 58 1.23 9.02 15.45
C ASN A 58 2.22 9.98 14.75
N GLU A 59 3.12 10.61 15.52
CA GLU A 59 4.13 11.52 14.96
C GLU A 59 5.11 10.79 14.05
N GLY A 60 5.48 9.56 14.40
CA GLY A 60 6.34 8.71 13.56
C GLY A 60 5.67 8.39 12.23
N ARG A 61 4.39 8.08 12.25
CA ARG A 61 3.65 7.82 10.99
C ARG A 61 3.50 9.07 10.13
N ILE A 62 3.29 10.23 10.76
CA ILE A 62 3.23 11.52 10.04
C ILE A 62 4.54 11.77 9.30
N THR A 63 5.67 11.57 9.98
CA THR A 63 7.00 11.74 9.39
C THR A 63 7.21 10.77 8.22
N GLU A 64 6.82 9.50 8.40
CA GLU A 64 6.91 8.48 7.38
C GLU A 64 6.09 8.85 6.13
N ILE A 65 4.85 9.29 6.32
CA ILE A 65 3.98 9.70 5.21
C ILE A 65 4.58 10.90 4.45
N ASN A 66 5.08 11.90 5.19
CA ASN A 66 5.72 13.06 4.56
C ASN A 66 6.92 12.64 3.69
N ASP A 67 7.71 11.67 4.17
CA ASP A 67 8.84 11.15 3.42
C ASP A 67 8.40 10.39 2.17
N ILE A 68 7.38 9.55 2.28
CA ILE A 68 6.82 8.81 1.15
C ILE A 68 6.31 9.79 0.08
N VAL A 69 5.54 10.79 0.49
CA VAL A 69 4.99 11.80 -0.45
C VAL A 69 6.12 12.58 -1.13
N ALA A 70 7.18 12.91 -0.39
CA ALA A 70 8.32 13.65 -0.95
C ALA A 70 9.07 12.85 -2.02
N ARG A 71 9.12 11.52 -1.89
CA ARG A 71 9.83 10.65 -2.82
C ARG A 71 8.93 9.99 -3.86
N ALA A 72 7.65 10.30 -3.85
CA ALA A 72 6.67 9.63 -4.70
C ALA A 72 6.89 9.94 -6.18
N ASN A 73 6.91 8.87 -6.99
CA ASN A 73 6.77 8.94 -8.44
C ASN A 73 5.35 8.45 -8.75
N VAL A 74 4.44 9.39 -8.95
CA VAL A 74 3.00 9.09 -9.09
C VAL A 74 2.70 8.56 -10.49
N ILE A 75 2.06 7.40 -10.55
CA ILE A 75 1.66 6.78 -11.81
C ILE A 75 0.14 6.69 -11.88
N ASP A 76 -0.43 7.28 -12.92
CA ASP A 76 -1.86 7.19 -13.21
C ASP A 76 -2.03 6.43 -14.52
N VAL A 77 -2.36 5.14 -14.40
CA VAL A 77 -2.49 4.25 -15.58
C VAL A 77 -3.67 4.63 -16.46
N THR A 78 -4.66 5.34 -15.91
CA THR A 78 -5.83 5.76 -16.70
C THR A 78 -5.45 6.74 -17.81
N LYS A 79 -4.27 7.36 -17.70
CA LYS A 79 -3.73 8.29 -18.70
C LYS A 79 -2.76 7.64 -19.68
N ILE A 80 -2.54 6.35 -19.56
CA ILE A 80 -1.61 5.60 -20.41
C ILE A 80 -2.42 4.77 -21.40
N ASN A 81 -1.98 4.73 -22.66
CA ASN A 81 -2.62 3.92 -23.69
C ASN A 81 -2.42 2.43 -23.38
N ASN A 82 -3.53 1.68 -23.27
CA ASN A 82 -3.50 0.27 -22.95
C ASN A 82 -3.38 -0.59 -24.21
N GLU A 83 -2.19 -1.17 -24.40
CA GLU A 83 -1.91 -2.10 -25.48
C GLU A 83 -1.86 -3.56 -24.99
N GLY A 84 -2.34 -3.82 -23.78
CA GLY A 84 -2.38 -5.18 -23.20
C GLY A 84 -1.16 -5.55 -22.38
N LYS A 85 -0.22 -4.63 -22.20
CA LYS A 85 1.01 -4.88 -21.44
C LYS A 85 0.78 -4.65 -19.95
N VAL A 86 1.31 -5.55 -19.13
CA VAL A 86 1.28 -5.41 -17.67
C VAL A 86 2.34 -4.40 -17.24
N ILE A 87 1.89 -3.32 -16.61
CA ILE A 87 2.76 -2.26 -16.09
C ILE A 87 2.42 -2.00 -14.63
N PHE A 88 3.27 -1.21 -13.95
CA PHE A 88 2.95 -0.74 -12.60
C PHE A 88 1.59 -0.02 -12.60
N GLY A 89 0.75 -0.35 -11.63
CA GLY A 89 -0.59 0.26 -11.50
C GLY A 89 -1.68 -0.43 -12.30
N SER A 90 -1.34 -1.34 -13.21
CA SER A 90 -2.35 -2.07 -13.97
C SER A 90 -3.03 -3.15 -13.13
N THR A 91 -4.26 -3.49 -13.52
CA THR A 91 -5.03 -4.58 -12.92
C THR A 91 -5.00 -5.77 -13.88
N VAL A 92 -4.49 -6.90 -13.40
CA VAL A 92 -4.26 -8.11 -14.21
C VAL A 92 -5.24 -9.19 -13.81
N TYR A 93 -6.01 -9.68 -14.77
CA TYR A 93 -6.96 -10.77 -14.58
C TYR A 93 -6.29 -12.06 -15.03
N LEU A 94 -6.21 -13.03 -14.12
CA LEU A 94 -5.46 -14.27 -14.29
C LEU A 94 -6.34 -15.49 -14.15
N GLU A 95 -6.01 -16.54 -14.88
CA GLU A 95 -6.52 -17.89 -14.61
C GLU A 95 -5.36 -18.74 -14.11
N ASP A 96 -5.55 -19.36 -12.94
CA ASP A 96 -4.59 -20.32 -12.42
C ASP A 96 -4.79 -21.63 -13.22
N LEU A 97 -3.77 -21.99 -13.99
CA LEU A 97 -3.89 -23.15 -14.89
C LEU A 97 -3.87 -24.48 -14.15
N ASP A 98 -3.41 -24.51 -12.92
CA ASP A 98 -3.38 -25.72 -12.11
C ASP A 98 -4.72 -26.01 -11.43
N THR A 99 -5.47 -24.97 -11.06
CA THR A 99 -6.75 -25.08 -10.34
C THR A 99 -7.96 -24.66 -11.15
N GLY A 100 -7.76 -23.89 -12.21
CA GLY A 100 -8.85 -23.30 -13.01
C GLY A 100 -9.48 -22.07 -12.35
N GLU A 101 -8.94 -21.62 -11.22
CA GLU A 101 -9.47 -20.47 -10.49
C GLU A 101 -9.14 -19.16 -11.19
N ASN A 102 -10.11 -18.23 -11.23
CA ASN A 102 -9.92 -16.89 -11.77
C ASN A 102 -9.61 -15.93 -10.62
N ILE A 103 -8.53 -15.20 -10.74
CA ILE A 103 -8.09 -14.21 -9.76
C ILE A 103 -7.68 -12.93 -10.47
N HIS A 104 -7.60 -11.84 -9.72
CA HIS A 104 -7.06 -10.60 -10.26
C HIS A 104 -6.22 -9.88 -9.21
N TYR A 105 -5.26 -9.11 -9.68
CA TYR A 105 -4.41 -8.29 -8.82
C TYR A 105 -4.16 -6.94 -9.49
N LYS A 106 -4.12 -5.90 -8.66
CA LYS A 106 -3.58 -4.60 -9.07
C LYS A 106 -2.14 -4.50 -8.55
N ILE A 107 -1.23 -4.12 -9.42
CA ILE A 107 0.21 -4.03 -9.08
C ILE A 107 0.49 -2.63 -8.55
N VAL A 108 0.92 -2.56 -7.29
CA VAL A 108 1.02 -1.30 -6.55
C VAL A 108 2.38 -1.16 -5.86
N GLY A 109 2.58 -0.01 -5.21
CA GLY A 109 3.80 0.26 -4.44
C GLY A 109 3.79 -0.43 -3.08
N LYS A 110 4.93 -0.33 -2.41
CA LYS A 110 5.19 -0.98 -1.12
C LYS A 110 4.14 -0.64 -0.07
N ASP A 111 3.79 0.65 0.05
CA ASP A 111 2.90 1.13 1.10
C ASP A 111 1.42 0.94 0.78
N GLU A 112 1.11 0.55 -0.44
CA GLU A 112 -0.26 0.31 -0.90
C GLU A 112 -0.67 -1.16 -0.83
N ALA A 113 0.31 -2.07 -0.74
CA ALA A 113 0.07 -3.51 -0.87
C ALA A 113 -0.87 -4.02 0.22
N ASP A 114 -1.93 -4.72 -0.19
CA ASP A 114 -2.91 -5.31 0.70
C ASP A 114 -3.60 -6.47 -0.03
N LEU A 115 -3.25 -7.69 0.32
CA LEU A 115 -3.78 -8.89 -0.32
C LEU A 115 -5.30 -9.02 -0.18
N LYS A 116 -5.87 -8.50 0.90
CA LYS A 116 -7.32 -8.52 1.10
C LYS A 116 -8.05 -7.71 0.03
N GLN A 117 -7.42 -6.63 -0.45
CA GLN A 117 -7.95 -5.78 -1.50
C GLN A 117 -7.40 -6.15 -2.88
N LYS A 118 -6.65 -7.25 -2.98
CA LYS A 118 -6.05 -7.71 -4.23
C LYS A 118 -5.00 -6.73 -4.77
N LEU A 119 -4.34 -6.00 -3.87
CA LEU A 119 -3.25 -5.08 -4.20
C LEU A 119 -1.93 -5.77 -3.87
N ILE A 120 -1.12 -6.05 -4.89
CA ILE A 120 0.17 -6.73 -4.69
C ILE A 120 1.33 -5.79 -4.95
N PHE A 121 2.38 -5.96 -4.16
CA PHE A 121 3.61 -5.20 -4.31
C PHE A 121 4.28 -5.55 -5.65
N PHE A 122 4.69 -4.53 -6.39
CA PHE A 122 5.27 -4.74 -7.74
C PHE A 122 6.57 -5.56 -7.72
N GLN A 123 7.28 -5.58 -6.60
CA GLN A 123 8.50 -6.39 -6.44
C GLN A 123 8.26 -7.73 -5.74
N SER A 124 7.00 -8.09 -5.49
CA SER A 124 6.66 -9.42 -5.01
C SER A 124 6.90 -10.46 -6.12
N PRO A 125 7.02 -11.75 -5.78
CA PRO A 125 7.23 -12.77 -6.82
C PRO A 125 6.19 -12.71 -7.95
N ILE A 126 4.92 -12.56 -7.62
CA ILE A 126 3.85 -12.47 -8.61
C ILE A 126 3.95 -11.15 -9.38
N GLY A 127 4.17 -10.04 -8.69
CA GLY A 127 4.32 -8.73 -9.34
C GLY A 127 5.47 -8.71 -10.34
N LYS A 128 6.63 -9.18 -9.94
CA LYS A 128 7.81 -9.27 -10.82
C LYS A 128 7.57 -10.20 -12.01
N GLY A 129 6.88 -11.30 -11.77
CA GLY A 129 6.61 -12.28 -12.82
C GLY A 129 5.62 -11.79 -13.86
N LEU A 130 4.74 -10.86 -13.49
CA LEU A 130 3.70 -10.33 -14.39
C LEU A 130 4.14 -9.09 -15.14
N ILE A 131 4.90 -8.19 -14.53
CA ILE A 131 5.32 -6.93 -15.17
C ILE A 131 6.10 -7.21 -16.44
N GLY A 132 5.72 -6.54 -17.52
CA GLY A 132 6.32 -6.71 -18.83
C GLY A 132 5.69 -7.78 -19.70
N LYS A 133 4.82 -8.60 -19.13
CA LYS A 133 4.06 -9.60 -19.88
C LYS A 133 2.85 -8.94 -20.54
N ASN A 134 2.21 -9.69 -21.44
CA ASN A 134 1.10 -9.18 -22.22
C ASN A 134 -0.14 -10.04 -22.04
N LYS A 135 -1.30 -9.46 -22.35
CA LYS A 135 -2.55 -10.21 -22.45
C LYS A 135 -2.34 -11.46 -23.29
N SER A 136 -2.89 -12.57 -22.85
CA SER A 136 -2.82 -13.91 -23.43
C SER A 136 -1.52 -14.65 -23.18
N ASP A 137 -0.53 -14.04 -22.54
CA ASP A 137 0.70 -14.73 -22.18
C ASP A 137 0.47 -15.79 -21.11
N LEU A 138 1.22 -16.88 -21.23
CA LEU A 138 1.32 -17.91 -20.19
C LEU A 138 2.55 -17.59 -19.35
N VAL A 139 2.39 -17.51 -18.03
CA VAL A 139 3.48 -17.17 -17.14
C VAL A 139 3.68 -18.23 -16.07
N GLU A 140 4.93 -18.54 -15.78
CA GLU A 140 5.35 -19.43 -14.72
C GLU A 140 6.03 -18.58 -13.64
N ILE A 141 5.53 -18.64 -12.42
CA ILE A 141 6.02 -17.80 -11.33
C ILE A 141 6.43 -18.68 -10.15
N ASN A 142 7.67 -18.49 -9.69
CA ASN A 142 8.18 -19.14 -8.49
C ASN A 142 7.74 -18.36 -7.26
N THR A 143 6.91 -18.97 -6.41
CA THR A 143 6.46 -18.40 -5.16
C THR A 143 6.98 -19.21 -3.97
N PRO A 144 6.97 -18.67 -2.75
CA PRO A 144 7.36 -19.44 -1.57
C PRO A 144 6.53 -20.73 -1.37
N SER A 145 5.30 -20.77 -1.85
CA SER A 145 4.44 -21.95 -1.77
C SER A 145 4.59 -22.89 -2.98
N GLY A 146 5.49 -22.60 -3.89
CA GLY A 146 5.76 -23.42 -5.07
C GLY A 146 5.60 -22.68 -6.38
N VAL A 147 5.74 -23.41 -7.48
CA VAL A 147 5.60 -22.87 -8.82
C VAL A 147 4.11 -22.73 -9.15
N LYS A 148 3.75 -21.55 -9.68
CA LYS A 148 2.38 -21.27 -10.13
C LYS A 148 2.38 -20.95 -11.61
N ASN A 149 1.38 -21.47 -12.32
CA ASN A 149 1.22 -21.24 -13.75
C ASN A 149 -0.07 -20.48 -14.00
N PHE A 150 0.03 -19.36 -14.67
CA PHE A 150 -1.12 -18.49 -14.97
C PHE A 150 -1.22 -18.18 -16.45
N GLU A 151 -2.44 -17.94 -16.89
CA GLU A 151 -2.69 -17.27 -18.17
C GLU A 151 -3.21 -15.87 -17.88
N ILE A 152 -2.64 -14.87 -18.57
CA ILE A 152 -3.11 -13.48 -18.44
C ILE A 152 -4.33 -13.33 -19.35
N LYS A 153 -5.52 -13.21 -18.74
CA LYS A 153 -6.78 -13.14 -19.49
C LYS A 153 -7.10 -11.72 -19.93
N GLU A 154 -6.80 -10.74 -19.10
CA GLU A 154 -7.10 -9.34 -19.37
C GLU A 154 -6.15 -8.45 -18.58
N VAL A 155 -5.83 -7.30 -19.15
CA VAL A 155 -5.05 -6.26 -18.47
C VAL A 155 -5.82 -4.96 -18.59
N LYS A 156 -6.18 -4.39 -17.44
CA LYS A 156 -6.94 -3.13 -17.39
C LYS A 156 -6.11 -2.03 -16.75
N TYR A 157 -6.19 -0.85 -17.30
CA TYR A 157 -5.56 0.35 -16.76
C TYR A 157 -6.61 1.19 -16.05
N ILE A 158 -6.97 0.73 -14.84
CA ILE A 158 -8.03 1.34 -14.03
C ILE A 158 -7.58 1.73 -12.64
#